data_a9ec1293315d8ca8e2a2f498c70363ca
#
_entry.id   a9ec1293315d8ca8e2a2f498c70363ca
#
_cell.length_a   1.000
_cell.length_b   1.000
_cell.length_c   1.000
_cell.angle_alpha   90.00
_cell.angle_beta   90.00
_cell.angle_gamma   90.00
#
_symmetry.space_group_name_H-M   'P 1'
#
loop_
_entity.id
_entity.type
_entity.pdbx_description
1 polymer ?
#
loop_
_entity_poly.entity_id
_entity_poly.type
_entity_poly.pdbx_seq_one_letter_code
_entity_poly.pdbx_strand_id
1 'polypeptide(L)'
;RTLAPLSPPYISTVDSGNMYAGLLCAANALDTWGEAELSSRLRAIMAGMDFSPLYDRVRGLFYICYDTVNNAGSGGWYDLMASEAVLTSYIAVAKGDVPMRHWRALSRAQLQKDGYRGLASWTGTMFEYLMPALFLPLYRASLLFESSRFCLYVQKRRHFAGKPWGISESAFYS
;
A
#
# COMPACT_ATOMS: atom_id res chain seq x y z
N ARG A 1 23.07 6.91 17.12
CA ARG A 1 21.73 6.31 16.88
C ARG A 1 21.82 4.84 17.25
N THR A 2 20.94 4.35 18.12
CA THR A 2 21.03 3.01 18.72
C THR A 2 20.45 1.90 17.84
N LEU A 3 19.74 2.23 16.77
CA LEU A 3 18.94 1.29 15.96
C LEU A 3 17.94 0.45 16.79
N ALA A 4 17.64 0.88 18.01
CA ALA A 4 16.62 0.25 18.82
C ALA A 4 15.22 0.45 18.20
N PRO A 5 14.32 -0.53 18.31
CA PRO A 5 12.93 -0.36 17.90
C PRO A 5 12.30 0.87 18.56
N LEU A 6 11.39 1.53 17.85
CA LEU A 6 10.56 2.60 18.43
C LEU A 6 9.72 2.06 19.57
N SER A 7 9.38 2.93 20.53
CA SER A 7 8.50 2.58 21.64
C SER A 7 7.19 3.39 21.52
N PRO A 8 6.04 2.74 21.56
CA PRO A 8 5.80 1.28 21.54
C PRO A 8 6.17 0.66 20.18
N PRO A 9 6.68 -0.57 20.15
CA PRO A 9 6.98 -1.26 18.90
C PRO A 9 5.68 -1.74 18.22
N TYR A 10 5.58 -1.48 16.93
CA TYR A 10 4.45 -1.92 16.13
C TYR A 10 4.91 -2.37 14.73
N ILE A 11 4.09 -3.19 14.09
CA ILE A 11 4.27 -3.60 12.70
C ILE A 11 3.26 -2.85 11.84
N SER A 12 3.74 -2.03 10.91
CA SER A 12 2.91 -1.33 9.93
C SER A 12 2.52 -2.27 8.79
N THR A 13 1.25 -2.31 8.44
CA THR A 13 0.76 -3.10 7.31
C THR A 13 1.32 -2.60 5.98
N VAL A 14 1.31 -1.30 5.75
CA VAL A 14 1.80 -0.69 4.50
C VAL A 14 3.30 -0.88 4.34
N ASP A 15 4.07 -0.57 5.38
CA ASP A 15 5.54 -0.67 5.31
C ASP A 15 6.00 -2.12 5.12
N SER A 16 5.29 -3.08 5.71
CA SER A 16 5.56 -4.51 5.50
C SER A 16 5.33 -4.92 4.05
N GLY A 17 4.25 -4.46 3.42
CA GLY A 17 3.98 -4.70 2.00
C GLY A 17 5.00 -4.02 1.09
N ASN A 18 5.36 -2.78 1.38
CA ASN A 18 6.38 -2.04 0.63
C ASN A 18 7.75 -2.72 0.75
N MET A 19 8.12 -3.17 1.94
CA MET A 19 9.35 -3.93 2.16
C MET A 19 9.36 -5.21 1.33
N TYR A 20 8.27 -5.99 1.36
CA TYR A 20 8.17 -7.21 0.57
C TYR A 20 8.32 -6.94 -0.94
N ALA A 21 7.61 -5.94 -1.46
CA ALA A 21 7.68 -5.56 -2.88
C ALA A 21 9.09 -5.09 -3.27
N GLY A 22 9.72 -4.27 -2.44
CA GLY A 22 11.09 -3.81 -2.65
C GLY A 22 12.11 -4.95 -2.65
N LEU A 23 12.00 -5.88 -1.70
CA LEU A 23 12.85 -7.08 -1.65
C LEU A 23 12.66 -7.96 -2.90
N LEU A 24 11.42 -8.13 -3.38
CA LEU A 24 11.13 -8.89 -4.59
C LEU A 24 11.77 -8.26 -5.83
N CYS A 25 11.64 -6.94 -5.98
CA CYS A 25 12.27 -6.21 -7.08
C CYS A 25 13.80 -6.32 -7.02
N ALA A 26 14.38 -6.15 -5.84
CA ALA A 26 15.83 -6.26 -5.64
C ALA A 26 16.33 -7.69 -5.93
N ALA A 27 15.63 -8.72 -5.44
CA ALA A 27 16.00 -10.11 -5.71
C ALA A 27 15.98 -10.43 -7.21
N ASN A 28 14.94 -9.98 -7.93
CA ASN A 28 14.85 -10.18 -9.38
C ASN A 28 15.96 -9.43 -10.14
N ALA A 29 16.33 -8.23 -9.71
CA ALA A 29 17.45 -7.51 -10.31
C ALA A 29 18.79 -8.23 -10.06
N LEU A 30 19.01 -8.73 -8.84
CA LEU A 30 20.21 -9.50 -8.49
C LEU A 30 20.31 -10.78 -9.30
N ASP A 31 19.21 -11.49 -9.52
CA ASP A 31 19.20 -12.67 -10.41
C ASP A 31 19.64 -12.30 -11.85
N THR A 32 19.17 -11.16 -12.36
CA THR A 32 19.55 -10.67 -13.70
C THR A 32 21.04 -10.32 -13.77
N TRP A 33 21.64 -9.88 -12.67
CA TRP A 33 23.07 -9.52 -12.59
C TRP A 33 23.97 -10.71 -12.22
N GLY A 34 23.39 -11.90 -12.00
CA GLY A 34 24.13 -13.11 -11.64
C GLY A 34 24.49 -13.23 -10.16
N GLU A 35 23.93 -12.36 -9.31
CA GLU A 35 24.18 -12.32 -7.85
C GLU A 35 23.26 -13.27 -7.09
N ALA A 36 23.34 -14.56 -7.41
CA ALA A 36 22.41 -15.58 -6.93
C ALA A 36 22.39 -15.76 -5.40
N GLU A 37 23.56 -15.61 -4.74
CA GLU A 37 23.64 -15.70 -3.27
C GLU A 37 22.86 -14.58 -2.59
N LEU A 38 23.04 -13.34 -3.03
CA LEU A 38 22.32 -12.19 -2.49
C LEU A 38 20.82 -12.28 -2.77
N SER A 39 20.43 -12.68 -3.98
CA SER A 39 19.03 -12.93 -4.33
C SER A 39 18.40 -13.99 -3.40
N SER A 40 19.08 -15.10 -3.17
CA SER A 40 18.61 -16.16 -2.28
C SER A 40 18.41 -15.66 -0.84
N ARG A 41 19.31 -14.84 -0.32
CA ARG A 41 19.17 -14.23 1.02
C ARG A 41 17.96 -13.33 1.11
N LEU A 42 17.69 -12.48 0.10
CA LEU A 42 16.48 -11.66 0.07
C LEU A 42 15.21 -12.49 0.02
N ARG A 43 15.20 -13.56 -0.79
CA ARG A 43 14.05 -14.48 -0.87
C ARG A 43 13.83 -15.23 0.45
N ALA A 44 14.88 -15.57 1.19
CA ALA A 44 14.75 -16.17 2.51
C ALA A 44 14.08 -15.21 3.53
N ILE A 45 14.42 -13.91 3.49
CA ILE A 45 13.74 -12.91 4.31
C ILE A 45 12.26 -12.83 3.94
N MET A 46 11.94 -12.75 2.64
CA MET A 46 10.56 -12.70 2.14
C MET A 46 9.74 -13.93 2.53
N ALA A 47 10.35 -15.12 2.52
CA ALA A 47 9.71 -16.36 2.92
C ALA A 47 9.29 -16.37 4.41
N GLY A 48 10.03 -15.64 5.26
CA GLY A 48 9.70 -15.46 6.68
C GLY A 48 8.63 -14.39 6.95
N MET A 49 8.24 -13.60 5.96
CA MET A 49 7.22 -12.55 6.12
C MET A 49 5.82 -13.16 5.98
N ASP A 50 5.06 -13.17 7.06
CA ASP A 50 3.66 -13.62 7.12
C ASP A 50 2.75 -12.41 7.41
N PHE A 51 1.78 -12.16 6.52
CA PHE A 51 0.81 -11.08 6.67
C PHE A 51 -0.43 -11.49 7.46
N SER A 52 -0.59 -12.77 7.79
CA SER A 52 -1.80 -13.26 8.48
C SER A 52 -2.05 -12.64 9.87
N PRO A 53 -1.03 -12.27 10.68
CA PRO A 53 -1.28 -11.59 11.96
C PRO A 53 -1.86 -10.18 11.80
N LEU A 54 -1.65 -9.54 10.65
CA LEU A 54 -2.16 -8.20 10.36
C LEU A 54 -3.64 -8.21 9.89
N TYR A 55 -4.22 -9.41 9.74
CA TYR A 55 -5.54 -9.60 9.15
C TYR A 55 -6.61 -9.86 10.20
N ASP A 56 -7.59 -8.95 10.28
CA ASP A 56 -8.83 -9.16 11.05
C ASP A 56 -9.74 -10.16 10.34
N ARG A 57 -9.79 -11.37 10.83
CA ARG A 57 -10.60 -12.46 10.27
C ARG A 57 -12.11 -12.21 10.35
N VAL A 58 -12.56 -11.39 11.29
CA VAL A 58 -13.98 -11.06 11.46
C VAL A 58 -14.41 -10.05 10.42
N ARG A 59 -13.67 -8.94 10.31
CA ARG A 59 -13.97 -7.88 9.34
C ARG A 59 -13.53 -8.22 7.91
N GLY A 60 -12.54 -9.09 7.77
CA GLY A 60 -11.97 -9.42 6.47
C GLY A 60 -11.01 -8.35 5.93
N LEU A 61 -10.46 -7.50 6.79
CA LEU A 61 -9.64 -6.35 6.45
C LEU A 61 -8.30 -6.38 7.20
N PHE A 62 -7.29 -5.69 6.68
CA PHE A 62 -6.06 -5.46 7.41
C PHE A 62 -6.21 -4.35 8.43
N TYR A 63 -5.62 -4.54 9.61
CA TYR A 63 -5.35 -3.45 10.54
C TYR A 63 -4.38 -2.44 9.93
N ILE A 64 -4.41 -1.19 10.39
CA ILE A 64 -3.41 -0.18 10.00
C ILE A 64 -2.04 -0.60 10.51
N CYS A 65 -1.98 -1.03 11.77
CA CYS A 65 -0.77 -1.59 12.37
C CYS A 65 -1.12 -2.65 13.42
N TYR A 66 -0.11 -3.39 13.85
CA TYR A 66 -0.20 -4.42 14.88
C TYR A 66 0.75 -4.08 16.02
N ASP A 67 0.20 -3.99 17.23
CA ASP A 67 0.95 -3.78 18.46
C ASP A 67 1.59 -5.10 18.89
N THR A 68 2.90 -5.18 18.89
CA THR A 68 3.63 -6.40 19.21
C THR A 68 3.77 -6.64 20.72
N VAL A 69 3.51 -5.64 21.55
CA VAL A 69 3.55 -5.76 23.02
C VAL A 69 2.25 -6.41 23.51
N ASN A 70 1.12 -5.89 23.03
CA ASN A 70 -0.20 -6.34 23.45
C ASN A 70 -0.77 -7.45 22.56
N ASN A 71 -0.06 -7.86 21.51
CA ASN A 71 -0.51 -8.82 20.50
C ASN A 71 -1.89 -8.50 19.96
N ALA A 72 -2.10 -7.26 19.57
CA ALA A 72 -3.40 -6.75 19.12
C ALA A 72 -3.29 -5.90 17.88
N GLY A 73 -4.28 -6.01 16.99
CA GLY A 73 -4.44 -5.07 15.89
C GLY A 73 -4.84 -3.67 16.38
N SER A 74 -4.48 -2.65 15.65
CA SER A 74 -4.91 -1.26 15.89
C SER A 74 -6.44 -1.15 15.81
N GLY A 75 -6.99 -0.07 16.36
CA GLY A 75 -8.43 0.24 16.27
C GLY A 75 -8.90 0.74 14.90
N GLY A 76 -8.04 0.68 13.85
CA GLY A 76 -8.34 1.11 12.48
C GLY A 76 -8.00 0.05 11.45
N TRP A 77 -8.68 0.10 10.30
CA TRP A 77 -8.52 -0.87 9.20
C TRP A 77 -8.32 -0.16 7.87
N TYR A 78 -7.55 -0.78 6.98
CA TYR A 78 -7.51 -0.41 5.57
C TYR A 78 -8.73 -1.00 4.86
N ASP A 79 -9.76 -0.19 4.69
CA ASP A 79 -11.06 -0.59 4.15
C ASP A 79 -11.32 -0.15 2.70
N LEU A 80 -10.50 0.77 2.17
CA LEU A 80 -10.66 1.29 0.82
C LEU A 80 -9.68 0.64 -0.16
N MET A 81 -10.16 0.33 -1.38
CA MET A 81 -9.30 -0.21 -2.44
C MET A 81 -8.32 0.84 -2.98
N ALA A 82 -8.73 2.11 -3.11
CA ALA A 82 -7.82 3.19 -3.46
C ALA A 82 -7.08 3.66 -2.21
N SER A 83 -6.02 2.97 -1.88
CA SER A 83 -5.15 3.21 -0.74
C SER A 83 -3.76 2.68 -1.06
N GLU A 84 -2.75 3.24 -0.44
CA GLU A 84 -1.38 2.73 -0.47
C GLU A 84 -1.29 1.27 0.00
N ALA A 85 -2.21 0.84 0.88
CA ALA A 85 -2.28 -0.53 1.40
C ALA A 85 -2.75 -1.57 0.37
N VAL A 86 -3.24 -1.15 -0.81
CA VAL A 86 -3.67 -2.10 -1.85
C VAL A 86 -2.53 -3.00 -2.32
N LEU A 87 -1.29 -2.50 -2.28
CA LEU A 87 -0.10 -3.30 -2.60
C LEU A 87 0.06 -4.47 -1.61
N THR A 88 -0.02 -4.20 -0.31
CA THR A 88 0.03 -5.23 0.74
C THR A 88 -1.12 -6.23 0.58
N SER A 89 -2.33 -5.73 0.31
CA SER A 89 -3.52 -6.55 0.07
C SER A 89 -3.32 -7.51 -1.11
N TYR A 90 -2.78 -7.00 -2.22
CA TYR A 90 -2.48 -7.82 -3.39
C TYR A 90 -1.44 -8.91 -3.08
N ILE A 91 -0.32 -8.53 -2.46
CA ILE A 91 0.77 -9.45 -2.12
C ILE A 91 0.27 -10.55 -1.19
N ALA A 92 -0.42 -10.20 -0.12
CA ALA A 92 -0.87 -11.16 0.88
C ALA A 92 -1.90 -12.15 0.32
N VAL A 93 -2.78 -11.72 -0.58
CA VAL A 93 -3.71 -12.61 -1.29
C VAL A 93 -2.95 -13.49 -2.28
N ALA A 94 -2.00 -12.94 -3.04
CA ALA A 94 -1.21 -13.69 -4.01
C ALA A 94 -0.32 -14.74 -3.35
N LYS A 95 0.22 -14.46 -2.16
CA LYS A 95 0.96 -15.42 -1.34
C LYS A 95 0.07 -16.50 -0.71
N GLY A 96 -1.22 -16.23 -0.55
CA GLY A 96 -2.14 -17.10 0.18
C GLY A 96 -2.16 -16.89 1.70
N ASP A 97 -1.51 -15.86 2.23
CA ASP A 97 -1.50 -15.53 3.65
C ASP A 97 -2.89 -15.11 4.13
N VAL A 98 -3.67 -14.48 3.24
CA VAL A 98 -5.07 -14.10 3.49
C VAL A 98 -5.99 -14.54 2.35
N PRO A 99 -7.26 -14.84 2.62
CA PRO A 99 -8.17 -15.34 1.60
C PRO A 99 -8.61 -14.24 0.62
N MET A 100 -9.00 -14.63 -0.60
CA MET A 100 -9.54 -13.74 -1.64
C MET A 100 -10.73 -12.89 -1.16
N ARG A 101 -11.44 -13.32 -0.11
CA ARG A 101 -12.53 -12.51 0.48
C ARG A 101 -12.01 -11.15 0.98
N HIS A 102 -10.74 -11.05 1.41
CA HIS A 102 -10.11 -9.78 1.77
C HIS A 102 -10.18 -8.78 0.61
N TRP A 103 -9.71 -9.19 -0.57
CA TRP A 103 -9.76 -8.34 -1.77
C TRP A 103 -11.17 -7.88 -2.12
N ARG A 104 -12.18 -8.74 -1.89
CA ARG A 104 -13.59 -8.43 -2.13
C ARG A 104 -14.18 -7.51 -1.06
N ALA A 105 -13.65 -7.53 0.17
CA ALA A 105 -14.09 -6.68 1.28
C ALA A 105 -13.65 -5.22 1.14
N LEU A 106 -12.58 -4.95 0.38
CA LEU A 106 -12.13 -3.58 0.12
C LEU A 106 -13.23 -2.80 -0.59
N SER A 107 -13.61 -1.67 -0.02
CA SER A 107 -14.66 -0.79 -0.55
C SER A 107 -14.25 -0.21 -1.90
N ARG A 108 -15.22 -0.16 -2.80
CA ARG A 108 -15.11 0.43 -4.14
C ARG A 108 -16.05 1.63 -4.28
N ALA A 109 -16.23 2.39 -3.19
CA ALA A 109 -16.98 3.63 -3.22
C ALA A 109 -16.42 4.56 -4.30
N GLN A 110 -17.29 5.10 -5.14
CA GLN A 110 -16.90 5.92 -6.29
C GLN A 110 -17.19 7.39 -6.05
N LEU A 111 -16.28 8.21 -6.51
CA LEU A 111 -16.41 9.66 -6.62
C LEU A 111 -16.47 10.06 -8.09
N GLN A 112 -17.16 11.16 -8.36
CA GLN A 112 -17.25 11.73 -9.71
C GLN A 112 -17.05 13.24 -9.66
N LYS A 113 -16.30 13.76 -10.64
CA LYS A 113 -16.12 15.20 -10.88
C LYS A 113 -15.88 15.45 -12.36
N ASP A 114 -16.67 16.35 -12.96
CA ASP A 114 -16.50 16.83 -14.34
C ASP A 114 -16.35 15.69 -15.38
N GLY A 115 -17.14 14.63 -15.22
CA GLY A 115 -17.12 13.46 -16.11
C GLY A 115 -16.04 12.40 -15.78
N TYR A 116 -15.07 12.72 -14.92
CA TYR A 116 -14.11 11.74 -14.42
C TYR A 116 -14.68 10.99 -13.22
N ARG A 117 -14.37 9.69 -13.16
CA ARG A 117 -14.75 8.82 -12.05
C ARG A 117 -13.55 8.11 -11.50
N GLY A 118 -13.53 7.91 -10.18
CA GLY A 118 -12.50 7.14 -9.49
C GLY A 118 -13.00 6.63 -8.16
N LEU A 119 -12.24 5.73 -7.56
CA LEU A 119 -12.51 5.23 -6.22
C LEU A 119 -12.21 6.33 -5.19
N ALA A 120 -12.96 6.32 -4.10
CA ALA A 120 -12.65 7.13 -2.94
C ALA A 120 -11.39 6.62 -2.24
N SER A 121 -10.56 7.53 -1.77
CA SER A 121 -9.48 7.28 -0.80
C SER A 121 -9.74 8.07 0.47
N TRP A 122 -8.92 7.88 1.51
CA TRP A 122 -9.17 8.55 2.80
C TRP A 122 -8.93 10.05 2.73
N THR A 123 -7.84 10.49 2.12
CA THR A 123 -7.44 11.90 2.09
C THR A 123 -7.38 12.50 0.69
N GLY A 124 -7.39 11.69 -0.35
CA GLY A 124 -7.30 12.13 -1.74
C GLY A 124 -5.91 12.56 -2.16
N THR A 125 -4.87 12.10 -1.45
CA THR A 125 -3.48 12.43 -1.76
C THR A 125 -2.98 11.63 -2.96
N MET A 126 -1.94 12.15 -3.62
CA MET A 126 -1.30 11.44 -4.73
C MET A 126 -0.63 10.15 -4.28
N PHE A 127 -0.14 10.11 -3.04
CA PHE A 127 0.49 8.93 -2.47
C PHE A 127 -0.47 7.74 -2.45
N GLU A 128 -1.69 7.92 -1.91
CA GLU A 128 -2.71 6.86 -1.83
C GLU A 128 -3.03 6.24 -3.19
N TYR A 129 -3.06 7.05 -4.26
CA TYR A 129 -3.45 6.58 -5.60
C TYR A 129 -2.30 6.08 -6.45
N LEU A 130 -1.09 6.63 -6.29
CA LEU A 130 0.01 6.42 -7.25
C LEU A 130 1.15 5.56 -6.71
N MET A 131 1.36 5.51 -5.37
CA MET A 131 2.41 4.69 -4.80
C MET A 131 2.30 3.20 -5.19
N PRO A 132 1.11 2.57 -5.16
CA PRO A 132 0.98 1.18 -5.58
C PRO A 132 1.39 0.94 -7.04
N ALA A 133 1.25 1.94 -7.90
CA ALA A 133 1.61 1.85 -9.31
C ALA A 133 3.12 1.76 -9.58
N LEU A 134 3.96 2.01 -8.57
CA LEU A 134 5.40 1.75 -8.65
C LEU A 134 5.71 0.26 -8.75
N PHE A 135 4.82 -0.59 -8.27
CA PHE A 135 4.99 -2.05 -8.20
C PHE A 135 3.93 -2.82 -8.98
N LEU A 136 2.70 -2.31 -9.02
CA LEU A 136 1.56 -2.96 -9.69
C LEU A 136 1.29 -2.29 -11.03
N PRO A 137 1.16 -3.06 -12.12
CA PRO A 137 0.84 -2.49 -13.42
C PRO A 137 -0.57 -1.90 -13.41
N LEU A 138 -0.71 -0.67 -13.90
CA LEU A 138 -1.99 -0.02 -14.11
C LEU A 138 -2.53 -0.38 -15.50
N TYR A 139 -3.34 -1.40 -15.59
CA TYR A 139 -3.99 -1.79 -16.85
C TYR A 139 -5.08 -0.78 -17.23
N ARG A 140 -5.09 -0.35 -18.50
CA ARG A 140 -6.14 0.54 -19.02
C ARG A 140 -7.54 -0.04 -18.74
N ALA A 141 -8.48 0.85 -18.41
CA ALA A 141 -9.85 0.52 -18.04
C ALA A 141 -10.01 -0.31 -16.75
N SER A 142 -8.94 -0.48 -15.96
CA SER A 142 -9.08 -1.01 -14.60
C SER A 142 -9.54 0.07 -13.62
N LEU A 143 -10.14 -0.34 -12.50
CA LEU A 143 -10.58 0.59 -11.45
C LEU A 143 -9.43 1.45 -10.93
N LEU A 144 -8.25 0.86 -10.70
CA LEU A 144 -7.09 1.59 -10.19
C LEU A 144 -6.52 2.56 -11.23
N PHE A 145 -6.52 2.20 -12.52
CA PHE A 145 -6.10 3.09 -13.59
C PHE A 145 -7.02 4.33 -13.68
N GLU A 146 -8.33 4.12 -13.71
CA GLU A 146 -9.30 5.23 -13.78
C GLU A 146 -9.27 6.07 -12.50
N SER A 147 -9.03 5.46 -11.34
CA SER A 147 -8.86 6.18 -10.07
C SER A 147 -7.60 7.06 -10.06
N SER A 148 -6.49 6.57 -10.61
CA SER A 148 -5.28 7.37 -10.78
C SER A 148 -5.50 8.56 -11.72
N ARG A 149 -6.22 8.36 -12.84
CA ARG A 149 -6.61 9.46 -13.74
C ARG A 149 -7.52 10.49 -13.05
N PHE A 150 -8.49 10.01 -12.28
CA PHE A 150 -9.36 10.86 -11.48
C PHE A 150 -8.57 11.69 -10.47
N CYS A 151 -7.66 11.06 -9.71
CA CYS A 151 -6.78 11.76 -8.77
C CYS A 151 -5.98 12.85 -9.47
N LEU A 152 -5.28 12.53 -10.55
CA LEU A 152 -4.49 13.51 -11.33
C LEU A 152 -5.34 14.68 -11.83
N TYR A 153 -6.56 14.40 -12.32
CA TYR A 153 -7.48 15.44 -12.75
C TYR A 153 -7.85 16.37 -11.59
N VAL A 154 -8.28 15.81 -10.46
CA VAL A 154 -8.70 16.59 -9.28
C VAL A 154 -7.53 17.39 -8.71
N GLN A 155 -6.36 16.80 -8.60
CA GLN A 155 -5.15 17.47 -8.10
C GLN A 155 -4.76 18.67 -9.00
N LYS A 156 -4.79 18.49 -10.32
CA LYS A 156 -4.55 19.59 -11.26
C LYS A 156 -5.58 20.72 -11.15
N ARG A 157 -6.86 20.38 -10.89
CA ARG A 157 -7.92 21.39 -10.72
C ARG A 157 -7.82 22.15 -9.39
N ARG A 158 -7.18 21.57 -8.38
CA ARG A 158 -6.91 22.22 -7.08
C ARG A 158 -5.64 23.08 -7.10
N HIS A 159 -4.95 23.14 -8.21
CA HIS A 159 -3.74 23.94 -8.36
C HIS A 159 -4.02 25.43 -8.16
N PHE A 160 -3.19 26.09 -7.36
CA PHE A 160 -3.18 27.53 -7.19
C PHE A 160 -2.11 28.14 -8.08
N ALA A 161 -2.42 29.27 -8.73
CA ALA A 161 -1.45 29.98 -9.58
C ALA A 161 -0.12 30.24 -8.84
N GLY A 162 1.00 29.90 -9.48
CA GLY A 162 2.34 30.09 -8.94
C GLY A 162 2.85 29.00 -7.96
N LYS A 163 2.07 27.94 -7.71
CA LYS A 163 2.53 26.81 -6.89
C LYS A 163 2.51 25.50 -7.67
N PRO A 164 3.45 24.56 -7.42
CA PRO A 164 3.37 23.21 -7.97
C PRO A 164 2.03 22.56 -7.64
N TRP A 165 1.51 21.76 -8.57
CA TRP A 165 0.32 20.94 -8.30
C TRP A 165 0.73 19.56 -7.77
N GLY A 166 -0.19 18.91 -7.08
CA GLY A 166 0.02 17.58 -6.52
C GLY A 166 0.22 17.66 -5.02
N ILE A 167 -0.85 17.30 -4.29
CA ILE A 167 -0.82 17.21 -2.83
C ILE A 167 -0.54 15.76 -2.47
N SER A 168 0.50 15.54 -1.70
CA SER A 168 0.86 14.26 -1.13
C SER A 168 0.98 14.35 0.38
N GLU A 169 1.27 13.24 1.02
CA GLU A 169 1.43 13.14 2.46
C GLU A 169 2.79 13.70 2.88
N SER A 170 2.85 15.01 3.06
CA SER A 170 4.01 15.66 3.63
C SER A 170 3.56 16.62 4.73
N ALA A 171 4.15 16.50 5.89
CA ALA A 171 3.98 17.46 6.96
C ALA A 171 4.96 18.62 6.77
N PHE A 172 4.44 19.84 6.83
CA PHE A 172 5.31 21.00 6.96
C PHE A 172 5.64 21.20 8.44
N TYR A 173 6.92 21.41 8.72
CA TYR A 173 7.34 21.84 10.03
C TYR A 173 6.88 23.30 10.21
N SER A 174 6.01 23.53 11.18
CA SER A 174 5.59 24.88 11.59
C SER A 174 6.41 25.37 12.76
#